data_dcdbccf4f2361da77268e3122870f9ed
#
_entry.id   dcdbccf4f2361da77268e3122870f9ed
#
_cell.length_a   1.000
_cell.length_b   1.000
_cell.length_c   1.000
_cell.angle_alpha   90.00
_cell.angle_beta   90.00
_cell.angle_gamma   90.00
#
_symmetry.space_group_name_H-M   'P 1'
#
loop_
_entity.id
_entity.type
_entity.pdbx_description
1 polymer ?
#
loop_
_entity_poly.entity_id
_entity_poly.type
_entity_poly.pdbx_seq_one_letter_code
_entity_poly.pdbx_strand_id
1 'polypeptide(L)'
;MAERESLSKISDLALRNRREGLTKLLPPVGEVLRGSLMERYLTCGNPDCKCARGERHGPVWYLSVTLDQSHRAGCTVPGDQVEQVRQWIENYHRVKESLEKISDINRELMRRHKEKNKKRKKPGK
;
A
#
# COMPACT_ATOMS: atom_id res chain seq x y z
N MET A 1 4.17 2.56 14.45
CA MET A 1 4.52 3.24 13.19
C MET A 1 6.02 3.27 13.03
N ALA A 2 6.50 2.84 11.88
CA ALA A 2 7.93 2.95 11.60
C ALA A 2 8.29 4.43 11.45
N GLU A 3 9.34 4.85 12.12
CA GLU A 3 9.86 6.19 11.95
C GLU A 3 10.46 6.33 10.57
N ARG A 4 10.22 7.46 9.93
CA ARG A 4 10.83 7.76 8.65
C ARG A 4 12.32 8.05 8.85
N GLU A 5 13.13 7.41 8.02
CA GLU A 5 14.56 7.61 8.03
C GLU A 5 14.91 9.05 7.65
N SER A 6 15.85 9.66 8.38
CA SER A 6 16.37 10.96 8.00
C SER A 6 17.34 10.81 6.83
N LEU A 7 17.04 11.50 5.73
CA LEU A 7 17.84 11.43 4.51
C LEU A 7 18.91 12.52 4.41
N SER A 8 18.91 13.45 5.37
CA SER A 8 19.75 14.64 5.28
C SER A 8 21.26 14.39 5.24
N LYS A 9 21.69 13.25 5.81
CA LYS A 9 23.11 12.87 5.87
C LYS A 9 23.56 11.93 4.77
N ILE A 10 22.65 11.53 3.89
CA ILE A 10 22.94 10.58 2.83
C ILE A 10 23.40 11.35 1.59
N SER A 11 24.44 10.87 0.90
CA SER A 11 24.92 11.54 -0.30
C SER A 11 23.90 11.52 -1.44
N ASP A 12 24.00 12.48 -2.36
CA ASP A 12 23.13 12.54 -3.53
C ASP A 12 23.20 11.25 -4.34
N LEU A 13 24.40 10.72 -4.54
CA LEU A 13 24.58 9.49 -5.30
C LEU A 13 23.88 8.31 -4.59
N ALA A 14 24.02 8.20 -3.27
CA ALA A 14 23.38 7.13 -2.51
C ALA A 14 21.85 7.25 -2.57
N LEU A 15 21.32 8.47 -2.50
CA LEU A 15 19.88 8.69 -2.63
C LEU A 15 19.37 8.26 -4.01
N ARG A 16 20.10 8.61 -5.07
CA ARG A 16 19.72 8.24 -6.44
C ARG A 16 19.77 6.72 -6.63
N ASN A 17 20.77 6.07 -6.06
CA ASN A 17 20.89 4.62 -6.12
C ASN A 17 19.78 3.93 -5.35
N ARG A 18 19.39 4.44 -4.19
CA ARG A 18 18.26 3.92 -3.43
C ARG A 18 16.96 4.05 -4.23
N ARG A 19 16.75 5.21 -4.86
CA ARG A 19 15.56 5.44 -5.68
C ARG A 19 15.47 4.45 -6.84
N GLU A 20 16.57 4.23 -7.53
CA GLU A 20 16.63 3.27 -8.63
C GLU A 20 16.34 1.86 -8.14
N GLY A 21 16.91 1.47 -7.00
CA GLY A 21 16.66 0.17 -6.40
C GLY A 21 15.20 -0.04 -6.03
N LEU A 22 14.56 0.99 -5.48
CA LEU A 22 13.13 0.93 -5.14
C LEU A 22 12.27 0.74 -6.40
N THR A 23 12.62 1.43 -7.48
CA THR A 23 11.91 1.29 -8.76
C THR A 23 12.03 -0.13 -9.31
N LYS A 24 13.21 -0.73 -9.23
CA LYS A 24 13.46 -2.09 -9.73
C LYS A 24 12.74 -3.17 -8.93
N LEU A 25 12.48 -2.92 -7.64
CA LEU A 25 11.84 -3.87 -6.76
C LEU A 25 10.32 -3.78 -6.73
N LEU A 26 9.75 -2.87 -7.53
CA LEU A 26 8.29 -2.76 -7.61
C LEU A 26 7.68 -4.02 -8.20
N PRO A 27 6.61 -4.56 -7.59
CA PRO A 27 5.85 -5.62 -8.24
C PRO A 27 5.15 -5.07 -9.48
N PRO A 28 4.63 -5.96 -10.37
CA PRO A 28 3.87 -5.49 -11.53
C PRO A 28 2.70 -4.61 -11.11
N VAL A 29 2.64 -3.39 -11.64
CA VAL A 29 1.64 -2.39 -11.22
C VAL A 29 0.23 -2.81 -11.62
N GLY A 30 0.08 -3.67 -12.63
CA GLY A 30 -1.21 -4.21 -13.03
C GLY A 30 -1.76 -5.27 -12.09
N GLU A 31 -0.97 -5.72 -11.13
CA GLU A 31 -1.34 -6.80 -10.20
C GLU A 31 -1.45 -6.28 -8.78
N VAL A 32 -2.24 -5.24 -8.59
CA VAL A 32 -2.47 -4.60 -7.29
C VAL A 32 -3.96 -4.49 -7.02
N LEU A 33 -4.31 -4.59 -5.74
CA LEU A 33 -5.68 -4.40 -5.29
C LEU A 33 -5.66 -3.68 -3.94
N ARG A 34 -6.39 -2.59 -3.86
CA ARG A 34 -6.54 -1.86 -2.60
C ARG A 34 -7.76 -2.39 -1.86
N GLY A 35 -7.58 -2.77 -0.61
CA GLY A 35 -8.67 -3.26 0.22
C GLY A 35 -8.18 -4.09 1.38
N SER A 36 -9.12 -4.58 2.14
CA SER A 36 -8.88 -5.49 3.27
C SER A 36 -9.63 -6.79 3.06
N LEU A 37 -8.93 -7.89 3.21
CA LEU A 37 -9.51 -9.22 3.09
C LEU A 37 -9.86 -9.72 4.48
N MET A 38 -11.13 -10.07 4.68
CA MET A 38 -11.63 -10.52 5.97
C MET A 38 -12.27 -11.90 5.86
N GLU A 39 -12.04 -12.70 6.89
CA GLU A 39 -12.70 -13.99 7.02
C GLU A 39 -13.98 -13.77 7.80
N ARG A 40 -15.09 -14.26 7.29
CA ARG A 40 -16.40 -14.15 7.94
C ARG A 40 -17.06 -15.50 8.09
N TYR A 41 -17.78 -15.65 9.19
CA TYR A 41 -18.62 -16.79 9.47
C TYR A 41 -20.07 -16.29 9.50
N LEU A 42 -20.90 -16.84 8.64
CA LEU A 42 -22.26 -16.34 8.43
C LEU A 42 -23.28 -17.38 8.87
N THR A 43 -24.46 -16.89 9.31
CA THR A 43 -25.63 -17.72 9.52
C THR A 43 -26.58 -17.48 8.35
N CYS A 44 -27.14 -18.57 7.79
CA CYS A 44 -28.19 -18.44 6.80
C CYS A 44 -29.54 -18.40 7.47
N GLY A 45 -30.59 -17.98 6.75
CA GLY A 45 -31.94 -17.94 7.28
C GLY A 45 -32.66 -19.28 7.28
N ASN A 46 -32.03 -20.36 6.87
CA ASN A 46 -32.66 -21.67 6.78
C ASN A 46 -32.67 -22.36 8.15
N PRO A 47 -33.88 -22.64 8.72
CA PRO A 47 -33.95 -23.27 10.05
C PRO A 47 -33.45 -24.70 10.09
N ASP A 48 -33.37 -25.38 8.94
CA ASP A 48 -32.85 -26.74 8.86
C ASP A 48 -31.34 -26.80 8.73
N CYS A 49 -30.69 -25.66 8.62
CA CYS A 49 -29.24 -25.59 8.48
C CYS A 49 -28.54 -25.69 9.83
N LYS A 50 -27.34 -26.24 9.84
CA LYS A 50 -26.49 -26.33 11.04
C LYS A 50 -26.25 -24.99 11.71
N CYS A 51 -26.22 -23.89 10.96
CA CYS A 51 -25.99 -22.57 11.51
C CYS A 51 -27.13 -22.12 12.45
N ALA A 52 -28.33 -22.64 12.28
CA ALA A 52 -29.44 -22.37 13.17
C ALA A 52 -29.22 -22.97 14.56
N ARG A 53 -28.31 -23.93 14.68
CA ARG A 53 -27.95 -24.58 15.96
C ARG A 53 -26.70 -23.98 16.59
N GLY A 54 -26.24 -22.82 16.14
CA GLY A 54 -25.04 -22.17 16.64
C GLY A 54 -23.79 -22.37 15.82
N GLU A 55 -23.82 -23.27 14.83
CA GLU A 55 -22.71 -23.42 13.90
C GLU A 55 -22.90 -22.44 12.75
N ARG A 56 -21.84 -21.68 12.45
CA ARG A 56 -21.88 -20.68 11.37
C ARG A 56 -21.32 -21.25 10.09
N HIS A 57 -21.83 -20.75 8.96
CA HIS A 57 -21.24 -21.06 7.65
C HIS A 57 -19.92 -20.34 7.49
N GLY A 58 -18.96 -21.01 6.94
CA GLY A 58 -17.71 -20.36 6.64
C GLY A 58 -16.52 -21.32 6.70
N PRO A 59 -15.31 -20.76 6.53
CA PRO A 59 -15.10 -19.33 6.34
C PRO A 59 -15.54 -18.84 4.97
N VAL A 60 -16.10 -17.64 4.94
CA VAL A 60 -16.39 -16.91 3.72
C VAL A 60 -15.45 -15.72 3.69
N TRP A 61 -14.76 -15.54 2.58
CA TRP A 61 -13.82 -14.43 2.44
C TRP A 61 -14.51 -13.23 1.84
N TYR A 62 -14.25 -12.08 2.43
CA TYR A 62 -14.90 -10.83 2.06
C TYR A 62 -13.85 -9.73 1.86
N LEU A 63 -13.91 -9.06 0.72
CA LEU A 63 -13.05 -7.92 0.42
C LEU A 63 -13.81 -6.64 0.71
N SER A 64 -13.22 -5.77 1.55
CA SER A 64 -13.77 -4.46 1.87
C SER A 64 -12.83 -3.38 1.38
N VAL A 65 -13.38 -2.40 0.67
CA VAL A 65 -12.61 -1.27 0.12
C VAL A 65 -13.31 0.02 0.54
N THR A 66 -12.53 0.94 1.11
CA THR A 66 -13.02 2.29 1.39
C THR A 66 -12.77 3.15 0.16
N LEU A 67 -13.85 3.59 -0.49
CA LEU A 67 -13.77 4.39 -1.72
C LEU A 67 -13.52 5.86 -1.40
N ASP A 68 -14.27 6.41 -0.45
CA ASP A 68 -14.08 7.75 0.07
C ASP A 68 -14.47 7.78 1.55
N GLN A 69 -14.54 8.96 2.15
CA GLN A 69 -14.79 9.12 3.60
C GLN A 69 -16.10 8.48 4.06
N SER A 70 -17.11 8.39 3.20
CA SER A 70 -18.43 7.91 3.57
C SER A 70 -18.86 6.64 2.84
N HIS A 71 -18.08 6.18 1.86
CA HIS A 71 -18.47 5.05 1.02
C HIS A 71 -17.49 3.89 1.14
N ARG A 72 -18.05 2.72 1.39
CA ARG A 72 -17.33 1.46 1.34
C ARG A 72 -17.97 0.55 0.31
N ALA A 73 -17.14 -0.12 -0.46
CA ALA A 73 -17.57 -1.18 -1.35
C ALA A 73 -17.05 -2.50 -0.80
N GLY A 74 -17.76 -3.57 -1.09
CA GLY A 74 -17.31 -4.87 -0.66
C GLY A 74 -17.92 -5.97 -1.48
N CYS A 75 -17.26 -7.11 -1.50
CA CYS A 75 -17.76 -8.28 -2.19
C CYS A 75 -17.17 -9.55 -1.58
N THR A 76 -17.89 -10.64 -1.76
CA THR A 76 -17.41 -11.97 -1.42
C THR A 76 -16.35 -12.41 -2.41
N VAL A 77 -15.27 -13.00 -1.91
CA VAL A 77 -14.18 -13.50 -2.74
C VAL A 77 -14.30 -15.03 -2.84
N PRO A 78 -14.40 -15.58 -4.06
CA PRO A 78 -14.40 -17.03 -4.23
C PRO A 78 -13.13 -17.66 -3.65
N GLY A 79 -13.27 -18.87 -3.08
CA GLY A 79 -12.16 -19.54 -2.41
C GLY A 79 -10.94 -19.74 -3.30
N ASP A 80 -11.16 -20.00 -4.59
CA ASP A 80 -10.07 -20.19 -5.55
C ASP A 80 -9.34 -18.89 -5.94
N GLN A 81 -9.89 -17.74 -5.55
CA GLN A 81 -9.28 -16.44 -5.82
C GLN A 81 -8.65 -15.79 -4.58
N VAL A 82 -8.81 -16.39 -3.42
CA VAL A 82 -8.34 -15.78 -2.15
C VAL A 82 -6.84 -15.53 -2.16
N GLU A 83 -6.04 -16.50 -2.61
CA GLU A 83 -4.58 -16.33 -2.65
C GLU A 83 -4.16 -15.24 -3.64
N GLN A 84 -4.83 -15.16 -4.79
CA GLN A 84 -4.60 -14.11 -5.78
C GLN A 84 -4.91 -12.74 -5.20
N VAL A 85 -6.06 -12.60 -4.55
CA VAL A 85 -6.49 -11.34 -3.93
C VAL A 85 -5.51 -10.93 -2.82
N ARG A 86 -5.10 -11.88 -2.01
CA ARG A 86 -4.11 -11.65 -0.93
C ARG A 86 -2.80 -11.12 -1.50
N GLN A 87 -2.32 -11.74 -2.58
CA GLN A 87 -1.09 -11.31 -3.25
C GLN A 87 -1.23 -9.91 -3.84
N TRP A 88 -2.36 -9.62 -4.48
CA TRP A 88 -2.62 -8.30 -5.05
C TRP A 88 -2.67 -7.20 -3.98
N ILE A 89 -3.24 -7.49 -2.82
CA ILE A 89 -3.28 -6.55 -1.69
C ILE A 89 -1.87 -6.31 -1.17
N GLU A 90 -1.07 -7.36 -1.01
CA GLU A 90 0.32 -7.23 -0.59
C GLU A 90 1.12 -6.40 -1.60
N ASN A 91 0.94 -6.66 -2.89
CA ASN A 91 1.59 -5.88 -3.95
C ASN A 91 1.21 -4.40 -3.86
N TYR A 92 -0.06 -4.11 -3.60
CA TYR A 92 -0.49 -2.72 -3.44
C TYR A 92 0.24 -2.02 -2.30
N HIS A 93 0.35 -2.68 -1.14
CA HIS A 93 1.06 -2.12 -0.01
C HIS A 93 2.54 -1.90 -0.31
N ARG A 94 3.17 -2.82 -1.02
CA ARG A 94 4.58 -2.70 -1.40
C ARG A 94 4.81 -1.55 -2.36
N VAL A 95 3.93 -1.39 -3.35
CA VAL A 95 4.00 -0.27 -4.30
C VAL A 95 3.82 1.04 -3.55
N LYS A 96 2.81 1.12 -2.71
CA LYS A 96 2.53 2.33 -1.92
C LYS A 96 3.71 2.72 -1.05
N GLU A 97 4.30 1.77 -0.34
CA GLU A 97 5.46 2.00 0.50
C GLU A 97 6.66 2.49 -0.32
N SER A 98 6.91 1.85 -1.45
CA SER A 98 8.01 2.25 -2.35
C SER A 98 7.81 3.65 -2.89
N LEU A 99 6.58 4.01 -3.28
CA LEU A 99 6.28 5.36 -3.76
C LEU A 99 6.51 6.41 -2.67
N GLU A 100 6.15 6.11 -1.43
CA GLU A 100 6.39 7.02 -0.32
C GLU A 100 7.90 7.24 -0.10
N LYS A 101 8.68 6.18 -0.17
CA LYS A 101 10.14 6.27 -0.03
C LYS A 101 10.77 7.06 -1.19
N ILE A 102 10.32 6.81 -2.40
CA ILE A 102 10.78 7.53 -3.59
C ILE A 102 10.43 9.02 -3.46
N SER A 103 9.22 9.31 -3.00
CA SER A 103 8.77 10.68 -2.78
C SER A 103 9.65 11.40 -1.74
N ASP A 104 9.98 10.73 -0.65
CA ASP A 104 10.86 11.29 0.38
C ASP A 104 12.25 11.61 -0.19
N ILE A 105 12.80 10.70 -0.99
CA ILE A 105 14.10 10.89 -1.65
C ILE A 105 14.04 12.10 -2.60
N ASN A 106 13.02 12.17 -3.42
CA ASN A 106 12.87 13.25 -4.40
C ASN A 106 12.69 14.61 -3.70
N ARG A 107 11.96 14.63 -2.60
CA ARG A 107 11.80 15.85 -1.81
C ARG A 107 13.13 16.32 -1.22
N GLU A 108 13.96 15.39 -0.73
CA GLU A 108 15.28 15.72 -0.22
C GLU A 108 16.20 16.24 -1.34
N LEU A 109 16.18 15.58 -2.50
CA LEU A 109 16.96 16.04 -3.67
C LEU A 109 16.52 17.42 -4.13
N MET A 110 15.21 17.67 -4.16
CA MET A 110 14.66 18.97 -4.51
C MET A 110 15.13 20.06 -3.52
N ARG A 111 15.09 19.76 -2.23
CA ARG A 111 15.54 20.67 -1.19
C ARG A 111 17.02 21.06 -1.41
N ARG A 112 17.87 20.09 -1.68
CA ARG A 112 19.30 20.33 -1.93
C ARG A 112 19.54 21.18 -3.17
N HIS A 113 18.80 20.89 -4.24
CA HIS A 113 18.87 21.65 -5.47
C HIS A 113 18.45 23.12 -5.26
N LYS A 114 17.38 23.32 -4.50
CA LYS A 114 16.89 24.65 -4.15
C LYS A 114 17.93 25.43 -3.34
N GLU A 115 18.60 24.81 -2.39
CA GLU A 115 19.65 25.43 -1.61
C GLU A 115 20.85 25.83 -2.47
N LYS A 116 21.27 24.95 -3.37
CA LYS A 116 22.37 25.23 -4.32
C LYS A 116 22.04 26.44 -5.18
N ASN A 117 20.82 26.50 -5.70
CA ASN A 117 20.37 27.62 -6.54
C ASN A 117 20.29 28.91 -5.72
N LYS A 118 19.86 28.85 -4.48
CA LYS A 118 19.82 30.01 -3.60
C LYS A 118 21.21 30.54 -3.33
N LYS A 119 22.21 29.67 -3.14
CA LYS A 119 23.61 30.09 -2.96
C LYS A 119 24.19 30.68 -4.23
N ARG A 120 23.82 30.13 -5.43
CA ARG A 120 24.26 30.69 -6.72
C ARG A 120 23.67 32.07 -7.01
N LYS A 121 22.41 32.29 -6.60
CA LYS A 121 21.69 33.51 -6.84
C LYS A 121 21.96 34.57 -5.79
N LYS A 122 22.71 34.26 -4.74
CA LYS A 122 23.13 35.32 -3.80
C LYS A 122 23.92 36.37 -4.56
N PRO A 123 23.46 37.61 -4.56
CA PRO A 123 24.23 38.63 -5.23
C PRO A 123 25.64 38.67 -4.67
N GLY A 124 26.57 38.32 -5.53
CA GLY A 124 27.94 38.55 -5.21
C GLY A 124 28.11 40.05 -5.04
N LYS A 125 28.26 40.45 -3.84
CA LYS A 125 28.65 41.83 -3.64
C LYS A 125 30.14 42.00 -3.83
#